data_f116e9d6ec7bb88981dd2f4a710a401c
#
_entry.id   f116e9d6ec7bb88981dd2f4a710a401c
#
_cell.length_a   1.000
_cell.length_b   1.000
_cell.length_c   1.000
_cell.angle_alpha   90.00
_cell.angle_beta   90.00
_cell.angle_gamma   90.00
#
_symmetry.space_group_name_H-M   'P 1'
#
loop_
_entity.id
_entity.type
_entity.pdbx_description
1 polymer ?
#
loop_
_entity_poly.entity_id
_entity_poly.type
_entity_poly.pdbx_seq_one_letter_code
_entity_poly.pdbx_strand_id
1 'polypeptide(L)'
;VGKKLGEYVFSELKRQKADPWFETHTEKAFSDVLLCAGLVHDIGNPPFGHFGEFAIREWFQKNLGRLTLRGESVTGLLSQWQIQDLYLYEGNAQSLRLLSKTPHLGNGDGFNLSYSILASIIKYPVSSIDLQGDAGRRYRKMGYNFSERDLFWDINESICPAGPRPGL
;
A
#
# COMPACT_ATOMS: atom_id res chain seq x y z
N VAL A 1 -20.74 -0.65 4.73
CA VAL A 1 -20.65 0.64 3.98
C VAL A 1 -20.00 0.40 2.62
N GLY A 2 -18.79 -0.19 2.53
CA GLY A 2 -18.05 -0.37 1.27
C GLY A 2 -18.85 -1.09 0.16
N LYS A 3 -19.51 -2.20 0.49
CA LYS A 3 -20.33 -2.92 -0.50
C LYS A 3 -21.46 -2.05 -1.06
N LYS A 4 -22.25 -1.39 -0.22
CA LYS A 4 -23.35 -0.51 -0.66
C LYS A 4 -22.84 0.67 -1.48
N LEU A 5 -21.68 1.22 -1.13
CA LEU A 5 -21.04 2.26 -1.91
C LEU A 5 -20.65 1.74 -3.30
N GLY A 6 -20.11 0.53 -3.38
CA GLY A 6 -19.77 -0.13 -4.64
C GLY A 6 -20.96 -0.35 -5.55
N GLU A 7 -22.05 -0.88 -5.01
CA GLU A 7 -23.32 -1.07 -5.73
C GLU A 7 -23.83 0.26 -6.31
N TYR A 8 -23.85 1.30 -5.48
CA TYR A 8 -24.28 2.65 -5.91
C TYR A 8 -23.38 3.23 -7.00
N VAL A 9 -22.06 3.21 -6.79
CA VAL A 9 -21.09 3.76 -7.76
C VAL A 9 -21.15 3.01 -9.09
N PHE A 10 -21.21 1.68 -9.06
CA PHE A 10 -21.32 0.87 -10.27
C PHE A 10 -22.58 1.21 -11.08
N SER A 11 -23.72 1.24 -10.42
CA SER A 11 -25.01 1.56 -11.06
C SER A 11 -25.01 2.97 -11.65
N GLU A 12 -24.43 3.95 -10.93
CA GLU A 12 -24.36 5.33 -11.38
C GLU A 12 -23.41 5.50 -12.58
N LEU A 13 -22.24 4.85 -12.56
CA LEU A 13 -21.30 4.88 -13.67
C LEU A 13 -21.88 4.21 -14.91
N LYS A 14 -22.55 3.06 -14.75
CA LYS A 14 -23.22 2.36 -15.84
C LYS A 14 -24.32 3.22 -16.48
N ARG A 15 -25.04 4.00 -15.67
CA ARG A 15 -26.08 4.93 -16.15
C ARG A 15 -25.49 6.11 -16.93
N GLN A 16 -24.31 6.62 -16.52
CA GLN A 16 -23.67 7.79 -17.13
C GLN A 16 -22.82 7.45 -18.36
N LYS A 17 -22.27 6.25 -18.43
CA LYS A 17 -21.33 5.82 -19.47
C LYS A 17 -21.82 4.54 -20.15
N ALA A 18 -22.08 4.62 -21.45
CA ALA A 18 -22.26 3.45 -22.28
C ALA A 18 -20.88 2.84 -22.64
N ASP A 19 -20.25 2.18 -21.67
CA ASP A 19 -18.92 1.58 -21.82
C ASP A 19 -19.05 0.06 -21.88
N PRO A 20 -18.49 -0.63 -22.89
CA PRO A 20 -18.50 -2.09 -23.01
C PRO A 20 -17.93 -2.82 -21.79
N TRP A 21 -17.12 -2.15 -20.97
CA TRP A 21 -16.62 -2.69 -19.71
C TRP A 21 -17.74 -3.19 -18.79
N PHE A 22 -18.89 -2.48 -18.75
CA PHE A 22 -20.04 -2.87 -17.92
C PHE A 22 -20.79 -4.11 -18.44
N GLU A 23 -20.54 -4.57 -19.66
CA GLU A 23 -21.10 -5.80 -20.19
C GLU A 23 -20.37 -7.04 -19.67
N THR A 24 -19.07 -6.89 -19.40
CA THR A 24 -18.17 -7.97 -18.95
C THR A 24 -17.96 -8.00 -17.44
N HIS A 25 -18.26 -6.90 -16.73
CA HIS A 25 -18.08 -6.77 -15.30
C HIS A 25 -19.40 -6.64 -14.56
N THR A 26 -19.50 -7.29 -13.41
CA THR A 26 -20.74 -7.28 -12.61
C THR A 26 -20.67 -6.30 -11.46
N GLU A 27 -21.82 -5.74 -11.09
CA GLU A 27 -21.98 -4.91 -9.88
C GLU A 27 -21.47 -5.65 -8.64
N LYS A 28 -21.74 -6.96 -8.56
CA LYS A 28 -21.28 -7.80 -7.45
C LYS A 28 -19.74 -7.84 -7.36
N ALA A 29 -19.06 -8.11 -8.47
CA ALA A 29 -17.59 -8.17 -8.49
C ALA A 29 -16.98 -6.83 -8.09
N PHE A 30 -17.51 -5.73 -8.58
CA PHE A 30 -17.06 -4.38 -8.24
C PHE A 30 -17.31 -4.06 -6.76
N SER A 31 -18.51 -4.34 -6.26
CA SER A 31 -18.86 -4.07 -4.86
C SER A 31 -18.11 -4.96 -3.87
N ASP A 32 -17.76 -6.19 -4.25
CA ASP A 32 -16.97 -7.11 -3.44
C ASP A 32 -15.51 -6.60 -3.28
N VAL A 33 -14.92 -5.96 -4.31
CA VAL A 33 -13.60 -5.29 -4.18
C VAL A 33 -13.66 -4.20 -3.11
N LEU A 34 -14.68 -3.32 -3.15
CA LEU A 34 -14.83 -2.26 -2.15
C LEU A 34 -15.19 -2.78 -0.75
N LEU A 35 -15.90 -3.92 -0.68
CA LEU A 35 -16.14 -4.61 0.58
C LEU A 35 -14.80 -5.08 1.18
N CYS A 36 -13.99 -5.79 0.39
CA CYS A 36 -12.69 -6.27 0.83
C CYS A 36 -11.76 -5.12 1.24
N ALA A 37 -11.69 -4.05 0.42
CA ALA A 37 -10.92 -2.86 0.76
C ALA A 37 -11.35 -2.28 2.11
N GLY A 38 -12.65 -2.18 2.37
CA GLY A 38 -13.17 -1.70 3.64
C GLY A 38 -12.83 -2.60 4.83
N LEU A 39 -12.65 -3.91 4.62
CA LEU A 39 -12.26 -4.85 5.67
C LEU A 39 -10.77 -4.76 6.02
N VAL A 40 -9.92 -4.50 5.04
CA VAL A 40 -8.46 -4.59 5.21
C VAL A 40 -7.74 -3.24 5.27
N HIS A 41 -8.44 -2.10 5.07
CA HIS A 41 -7.83 -0.77 4.92
C HIS A 41 -6.96 -0.32 6.10
N ASP A 42 -7.26 -0.79 7.30
CA ASP A 42 -6.56 -0.40 8.53
C ASP A 42 -5.66 -1.51 9.11
N ILE A 43 -5.47 -2.62 8.40
CA ILE A 43 -4.69 -3.77 8.91
C ILE A 43 -3.23 -3.42 9.23
N GLY A 44 -2.69 -2.42 8.58
CA GLY A 44 -1.29 -1.95 8.79
C GLY A 44 -1.17 -0.88 9.87
N ASN A 45 -2.27 -0.38 10.42
CA ASN A 45 -2.22 0.65 11.45
C ASN A 45 -1.64 0.09 12.75
N PRO A 46 -0.65 0.76 13.36
CA PRO A 46 -0.17 0.39 14.68
C PRO A 46 -1.21 0.71 15.76
N PRO A 47 -1.05 0.17 16.98
CA PRO A 47 -1.82 0.64 18.13
C PRO A 47 -1.79 2.16 18.23
N PHE A 48 -2.91 2.77 18.56
CA PHE A 48 -3.12 4.24 18.61
C PHE A 48 -3.07 4.97 17.24
N GLY A 49 -3.13 4.25 16.12
CA GLY A 49 -3.23 4.82 14.77
C GLY A 49 -2.09 5.80 14.46
N HIS A 50 -2.41 7.01 14.00
CA HIS A 50 -1.40 8.03 13.61
C HIS A 50 -0.47 8.45 14.74
N PHE A 51 -0.91 8.41 16.00
CA PHE A 51 -0.03 8.67 17.13
C PHE A 51 1.01 7.55 17.28
N GLY A 52 0.59 6.30 17.08
CA GLY A 52 1.51 5.16 17.04
C GLY A 52 2.52 5.25 15.90
N GLU A 53 2.08 5.63 14.70
CA GLU A 53 2.99 5.87 13.56
C GLU A 53 4.05 6.94 13.91
N PHE A 54 3.61 8.04 14.50
CA PHE A 54 4.53 9.11 14.93
C PHE A 54 5.55 8.59 15.96
N ALA A 55 5.10 7.87 16.98
CA ALA A 55 5.97 7.32 18.01
C ALA A 55 6.99 6.32 17.44
N ILE A 56 6.58 5.46 16.49
CA ILE A 56 7.47 4.51 15.81
C ILE A 56 8.53 5.26 15.00
N ARG A 57 8.14 6.26 14.20
CA ARG A 57 9.07 7.07 13.40
C ARG A 57 10.10 7.78 14.30
N GLU A 58 9.61 8.44 15.33
CA GLU A 58 10.47 9.15 16.28
C GLU A 58 11.46 8.21 16.97
N TRP A 59 10.98 7.02 17.34
CA TRP A 59 11.83 6.02 17.96
C TRP A 59 12.96 5.55 17.04
N PHE A 60 12.65 5.22 15.78
CA PHE A 60 13.66 4.82 14.82
C PHE A 60 14.66 5.94 14.52
N GLN A 61 14.19 7.17 14.31
CA GLN A 61 15.05 8.32 14.05
C GLN A 61 16.05 8.57 15.21
N LYS A 62 15.64 8.34 16.44
CA LYS A 62 16.49 8.53 17.63
C LYS A 62 17.42 7.36 17.93
N ASN A 63 17.01 6.14 17.63
CA ASN A 63 17.64 4.95 18.17
C ASN A 63 18.30 4.04 17.13
N LEU A 64 17.86 4.05 15.86
CA LEU A 64 18.35 3.08 14.87
C LEU A 64 19.88 3.07 14.73
N GLY A 65 20.50 4.24 14.75
CA GLY A 65 21.97 4.36 14.68
C GLY A 65 22.74 3.83 15.89
N ARG A 66 22.03 3.51 16.98
CA ARG A 66 22.63 2.93 18.21
C ARG A 66 22.41 1.43 18.33
N LEU A 67 21.58 0.86 17.45
CA LEU A 67 21.27 -0.57 17.51
C LEU A 67 22.41 -1.39 16.93
N THR A 68 22.68 -2.50 17.59
CA THR A 68 23.61 -3.52 17.11
C THR A 68 22.95 -4.88 17.05
N LEU A 69 23.30 -5.66 16.05
CA LEU A 69 22.90 -7.05 15.90
C LEU A 69 24.17 -7.89 15.77
N ARG A 70 24.39 -8.81 16.72
CA ARG A 70 25.60 -9.68 16.78
C ARG A 70 26.92 -8.91 16.71
N GLY A 71 26.94 -7.69 17.30
CA GLY A 71 28.14 -6.84 17.34
C GLY A 71 28.30 -5.89 16.14
N GLU A 72 27.48 -6.01 15.10
CA GLU A 72 27.49 -5.13 13.94
C GLU A 72 26.42 -4.05 14.06
N SER A 73 26.69 -2.86 13.53
CA SER A 73 25.70 -1.77 13.50
C SER A 73 24.52 -2.14 12.61
N VAL A 74 23.29 -2.01 13.11
CA VAL A 74 22.09 -2.28 12.32
C VAL A 74 22.02 -1.38 11.09
N THR A 75 22.43 -0.13 11.18
CA THR A 75 22.49 0.77 10.01
C THR A 75 23.53 0.37 8.99
N GLY A 76 24.57 -0.37 9.38
CA GLY A 76 25.54 -0.95 8.44
C GLY A 76 25.03 -2.19 7.71
N LEU A 77 24.05 -2.90 8.30
CA LEU A 77 23.43 -4.08 7.72
C LEU A 77 22.24 -3.75 6.79
N LEU A 78 21.66 -2.57 6.94
CA LEU A 78 20.51 -2.12 6.16
C LEU A 78 20.96 -1.23 5.00
N SER A 79 20.27 -1.36 3.86
CA SER A 79 20.41 -0.39 2.78
C SER A 79 19.79 0.96 3.17
N GLN A 80 20.17 2.03 2.45
CA GLN A 80 19.63 3.36 2.72
C GLN A 80 18.10 3.44 2.56
N TRP A 81 17.54 2.73 1.58
CA TRP A 81 16.09 2.70 1.39
C TRP A 81 15.36 1.91 2.50
N GLN A 82 15.98 0.85 3.07
CA GLN A 82 15.41 0.17 4.25
C GLN A 82 15.41 1.08 5.47
N ILE A 83 16.46 1.87 5.66
CA ILE A 83 16.51 2.89 6.71
C ILE A 83 15.42 3.93 6.52
N GLN A 84 15.21 4.39 5.27
CA GLN A 84 14.16 5.35 4.96
C GLN A 84 12.75 4.80 5.21
N ASP A 85 12.49 3.54 4.84
CA ASP A 85 11.23 2.86 5.14
C ASP A 85 10.91 2.87 6.66
N LEU A 86 11.93 2.66 7.49
CA LEU A 86 11.79 2.70 8.95
C LEU A 86 11.56 4.13 9.48
N TYR A 87 12.30 5.13 8.96
CA TYR A 87 12.18 6.52 9.38
C TYR A 87 10.85 7.16 8.98
N LEU A 88 10.23 6.66 7.92
CA LEU A 88 8.98 7.18 7.36
C LEU A 88 7.81 6.20 7.57
N TYR A 89 7.93 5.29 8.53
CA TYR A 89 6.89 4.30 8.83
C TYR A 89 5.47 4.85 8.64
N GLU A 90 4.64 4.16 7.86
CA GLU A 90 3.28 4.58 7.51
C GLU A 90 2.35 3.36 7.51
N GLY A 91 1.22 3.44 8.21
CA GLY A 91 0.26 2.35 8.32
C GLY A 91 -0.30 1.87 6.99
N ASN A 92 -0.54 2.79 6.04
CA ASN A 92 -1.01 2.40 4.70
C ASN A 92 0.04 1.56 3.94
N ALA A 93 1.32 1.91 4.04
CA ALA A 93 2.40 1.12 3.45
C ALA A 93 2.53 -0.25 4.12
N GLN A 94 2.35 -0.31 5.44
CA GLN A 94 2.31 -1.57 6.17
C GLN A 94 1.10 -2.44 5.79
N SER A 95 -0.05 -1.84 5.46
CA SER A 95 -1.21 -2.61 4.96
C SER A 95 -0.85 -3.38 3.69
N LEU A 96 -0.22 -2.73 2.71
CA LEU A 96 0.22 -3.41 1.48
C LEU A 96 1.23 -4.54 1.80
N ARG A 97 2.22 -4.27 2.65
CA ARG A 97 3.23 -5.27 3.07
C ARG A 97 2.59 -6.48 3.74
N LEU A 98 1.73 -6.26 4.74
CA LEU A 98 1.08 -7.35 5.46
C LEU A 98 0.22 -8.21 4.53
N LEU A 99 -0.56 -7.60 3.66
CA LEU A 99 -1.46 -8.30 2.76
C LEU A 99 -0.73 -9.07 1.65
N SER A 100 0.44 -8.62 1.24
CA SER A 100 1.21 -9.22 0.13
C SER A 100 2.36 -10.13 0.57
N LYS A 101 2.94 -9.90 1.75
CA LYS A 101 4.19 -10.58 2.18
C LYS A 101 4.02 -11.47 3.41
N THR A 102 2.95 -11.29 4.20
CA THR A 102 2.79 -12.12 5.39
C THR A 102 2.52 -13.57 4.98
N PRO A 103 3.35 -14.54 5.39
CA PRO A 103 3.15 -15.93 5.07
C PRO A 103 1.78 -16.38 5.57
N HIS A 104 0.92 -16.81 4.67
CA HIS A 104 -0.36 -17.39 5.05
C HIS A 104 -0.16 -18.89 5.28
N LEU A 105 -0.50 -19.35 6.48
CA LEU A 105 -0.64 -20.76 6.92
C LEU A 105 -0.24 -21.82 5.87
N GLY A 106 1.02 -21.78 5.40
CA GLY A 106 1.61 -22.87 4.64
C GLY A 106 2.20 -22.56 3.26
N ASN A 107 1.85 -21.47 2.56
CA ASN A 107 2.29 -21.27 1.16
C ASN A 107 3.03 -19.95 0.85
N GLY A 108 3.36 -19.14 1.81
CA GLY A 108 4.35 -18.05 1.64
C GLY A 108 3.93 -16.74 0.98
N ASP A 109 2.81 -16.66 0.31
CA ASP A 109 2.50 -15.53 -0.60
C ASP A 109 1.38 -14.59 -0.12
N GLY A 110 1.45 -14.13 1.13
CA GLY A 110 0.47 -13.17 1.65
C GLY A 110 -0.96 -13.74 1.72
N PHE A 111 -1.95 -12.85 1.62
CA PHE A 111 -3.38 -13.23 1.65
C PHE A 111 -3.92 -13.66 0.27
N ASN A 112 -3.07 -13.74 -0.74
CA ASN A 112 -3.44 -14.10 -2.12
C ASN A 112 -4.62 -13.25 -2.66
N LEU A 113 -4.57 -11.94 -2.40
CA LEU A 113 -5.58 -11.00 -2.85
C LEU A 113 -5.34 -10.60 -4.32
N SER A 114 -6.43 -10.35 -5.04
CA SER A 114 -6.33 -9.83 -6.42
C SER A 114 -5.69 -8.44 -6.44
N TYR A 115 -5.05 -8.09 -7.56
CA TYR A 115 -4.47 -6.76 -7.75
C TYR A 115 -5.50 -5.64 -7.66
N SER A 116 -6.76 -5.87 -8.03
CA SER A 116 -7.84 -4.91 -7.85
C SER A 116 -8.07 -4.55 -6.37
N ILE A 117 -7.99 -5.55 -5.47
CA ILE A 117 -8.12 -5.31 -4.02
C ILE A 117 -6.87 -4.60 -3.51
N LEU A 118 -5.66 -5.06 -3.87
CA LEU A 118 -4.42 -4.42 -3.44
C LEU A 118 -4.32 -2.97 -3.92
N ALA A 119 -4.70 -2.68 -5.17
CA ALA A 119 -4.74 -1.32 -5.69
C ALA A 119 -5.71 -0.42 -4.93
N SER A 120 -6.87 -0.96 -4.53
CA SER A 120 -7.92 -0.17 -3.85
C SER A 120 -7.50 0.33 -2.46
N ILE A 121 -6.47 -0.27 -1.84
CA ILE A 121 -5.92 0.15 -0.54
C ILE A 121 -4.69 1.05 -0.65
N ILE A 122 -4.07 1.16 -1.82
CA ILE A 122 -2.92 2.04 -2.03
C ILE A 122 -3.40 3.50 -2.08
N LYS A 123 -3.25 4.20 -0.97
CA LYS A 123 -3.71 5.58 -0.83
C LYS A 123 -2.78 6.60 -1.49
N TYR A 124 -1.48 6.33 -1.46
CA TYR A 124 -0.44 7.22 -1.98
C TYR A 124 0.45 6.44 -2.93
N PRO A 125 0.59 6.85 -4.21
CA PRO A 125 1.37 6.10 -5.20
C PRO A 125 2.87 6.48 -5.14
N VAL A 126 3.46 6.51 -3.94
CA VAL A 126 4.83 7.00 -3.71
C VAL A 126 5.55 6.11 -2.71
N SER A 127 6.80 5.77 -2.98
CA SER A 127 7.66 5.05 -2.04
C SER A 127 8.28 6.00 -1.00
N SER A 128 8.97 5.44 -0.01
CA SER A 128 9.67 6.21 1.02
C SER A 128 10.76 7.13 0.47
N ILE A 129 11.38 6.79 -0.66
CA ILE A 129 12.47 7.56 -1.27
C ILE A 129 12.00 8.58 -2.31
N ASP A 130 10.76 8.44 -2.80
CA ASP A 130 10.20 9.30 -3.85
C ASP A 130 9.32 10.43 -3.28
N LEU A 131 9.34 10.64 -1.95
CA LEU A 131 8.57 11.69 -1.31
C LEU A 131 9.05 13.08 -1.74
N GLN A 132 8.13 13.86 -2.28
CA GLN A 132 8.36 15.24 -2.69
C GLN A 132 7.55 16.17 -1.79
N GLY A 133 8.20 16.81 -0.82
CA GLY A 133 7.54 17.59 0.23
C GLY A 133 6.55 18.65 -0.25
N ASP A 134 6.78 19.25 -1.42
CA ASP A 134 5.98 20.35 -1.97
C ASP A 134 5.08 19.98 -3.17
N ALA A 135 5.14 18.76 -3.67
CA ALA A 135 4.44 18.32 -4.88
C ALA A 135 2.94 17.97 -4.67
N GLY A 136 2.31 18.47 -3.61
CA GLY A 136 0.90 18.23 -3.32
C GLY A 136 0.63 17.08 -2.34
N ARG A 137 -0.65 16.94 -1.91
CA ARG A 137 -1.03 15.98 -0.84
C ARG A 137 -0.68 14.52 -1.16
N ARG A 138 -0.66 14.13 -2.44
CA ARG A 138 -0.39 12.75 -2.89
C ARG A 138 1.05 12.29 -2.61
N TYR A 139 1.98 13.21 -2.50
CA TYR A 139 3.42 12.93 -2.39
C TYR A 139 3.98 13.24 -1.00
N ARG A 140 3.10 13.52 -0.01
CA ARG A 140 3.52 13.85 1.37
C ARG A 140 3.69 12.64 2.27
N LYS A 141 3.09 11.51 1.90
CA LYS A 141 3.13 10.25 2.65
C LYS A 141 3.43 9.12 1.70
N MET A 142 4.18 8.14 2.14
CA MET A 142 4.41 6.93 1.36
C MET A 142 3.17 6.02 1.39
N GLY A 143 2.89 5.33 0.30
CA GLY A 143 1.82 4.33 0.20
C GLY A 143 2.34 2.91 0.13
N TYR A 144 3.64 2.75 -0.10
CA TYR A 144 4.34 1.46 -0.05
C TYR A 144 5.79 1.66 0.38
N ASN A 145 6.37 0.65 1.03
CA ASN A 145 7.79 0.67 1.34
C ASN A 145 8.58 0.41 0.05
N PHE A 146 9.77 0.91 -0.04
CA PHE A 146 10.59 0.74 -1.25
C PHE A 146 10.79 -0.75 -1.60
N SER A 147 10.82 -1.64 -0.61
CA SER A 147 10.90 -3.09 -0.82
C SER A 147 9.68 -3.70 -1.53
N GLU A 148 8.54 -3.03 -1.57
CA GLU A 148 7.33 -3.43 -2.30
C GLU A 148 7.19 -2.71 -3.66
N ARG A 149 8.23 -2.00 -4.12
CA ARG A 149 8.21 -1.23 -5.36
C ARG A 149 7.83 -2.07 -6.59
N ASP A 150 8.42 -3.24 -6.74
CA ASP A 150 8.15 -4.10 -7.90
C ASP A 150 6.70 -4.58 -7.88
N LEU A 151 6.19 -5.00 -6.73
CA LEU A 151 4.78 -5.35 -6.56
C LEU A 151 3.86 -4.17 -6.89
N PHE A 152 4.21 -2.96 -6.44
CA PHE A 152 3.43 -1.75 -6.76
C PHE A 152 3.32 -1.57 -8.28
N TRP A 153 4.43 -1.74 -9.01
CA TRP A 153 4.43 -1.61 -10.46
C TRP A 153 3.68 -2.73 -11.15
N ASP A 154 3.78 -3.98 -10.68
CA ASP A 154 3.00 -5.11 -11.20
C ASP A 154 1.49 -4.87 -11.07
N ILE A 155 1.06 -4.36 -9.90
CA ILE A 155 -0.32 -3.96 -9.66
C ILE A 155 -0.73 -2.85 -10.63
N ASN A 156 0.07 -1.80 -10.76
CA ASN A 156 -0.24 -0.65 -11.60
C ASN A 156 -0.34 -1.01 -13.08
N GLU A 157 0.59 -1.81 -13.60
CA GLU A 157 0.56 -2.30 -14.98
C GLU A 157 -0.65 -3.18 -15.27
N SER A 158 -1.08 -4.00 -14.31
CA SER A 158 -2.23 -4.89 -14.49
C SER A 158 -3.55 -4.14 -14.52
N ILE A 159 -3.66 -3.01 -13.80
CA ILE A 159 -4.94 -2.30 -13.64
C ILE A 159 -5.01 -1.08 -14.55
N CYS A 160 -3.91 -0.38 -14.73
CA CYS A 160 -3.80 0.82 -15.53
C CYS A 160 -2.50 0.78 -16.33
N PRO A 161 -2.46 0.08 -17.47
CA PRO A 161 -1.26 -0.02 -18.30
C PRO A 161 -0.95 1.34 -18.91
N ALA A 162 -0.31 2.21 -18.15
CA ALA A 162 0.05 3.56 -18.57
C ALA A 162 1.55 3.80 -18.35
N GLY A 163 2.31 3.65 -19.41
CA GLY A 163 3.68 4.11 -19.50
C GLY A 163 4.74 3.18 -18.89
N PRO A 164 6.01 3.36 -19.26
CA PRO A 164 7.11 2.56 -18.76
C PRO A 164 7.35 2.81 -17.27
N ARG A 165 7.80 1.77 -16.57
CA ARG A 165 8.30 1.89 -15.20
C ARG A 165 9.42 2.94 -15.17
N PRO A 166 9.42 3.90 -14.23
CA PRO A 166 10.57 4.77 -14.04
C PRO A 166 11.81 3.91 -13.81
N GLY A 167 12.88 4.22 -14.54
CA GLY A 167 14.14 3.49 -14.41
C GLY A 167 14.64 3.45 -12.96
N LEU A 168 15.41 2.40 -12.64
CA LEU A 168 16.19 2.29 -11.41
C LEU A 168 17.30 3.33 -11.38
#